data_4e6e26d12971709fdf00154caed8fa4e
#
_entry.id   4e6e26d12971709fdf00154caed8fa4e
#
_cell.length_a   1.000
_cell.length_b   1.000
_cell.length_c   1.000
_cell.angle_alpha   90.00
_cell.angle_beta   90.00
_cell.angle_gamma   90.00
#
_symmetry.space_group_name_H-M   'P 1'
#
loop_
_entity.id
_entity.type
_entity.pdbx_description
1 polymer ?
#
loop_
_entity_poly.entity_id
_entity_poly.type
_entity_poly.pdbx_seq_one_letter_code
_entity_poly.pdbx_strand_id
1 'polypeptide(L)'
;MSAAALVINGNTLTAKIPVVINGVNREFIIQASQISSSASNGVITFPSAFPNACIAIFAHDFATASTDLSNVRFYMPGRTSASWIGQNMSTGSESSPVTWCWLAIGW
;
A
#
# COMPACT_ATOMS: atom_id res chain seq x y z
N MET A 1 24.54 11.39 5.50
CA MET A 1 23.15 10.89 5.63
C MET A 1 22.20 11.98 5.18
N SER A 2 21.26 11.66 4.33
CA SER A 2 20.25 12.61 3.84
C SER A 2 19.29 13.00 4.96
N ALA A 3 18.67 14.15 4.84
CA ALA A 3 17.54 14.49 5.70
C ALA A 3 16.33 13.60 5.38
N ALA A 4 15.42 13.46 6.34
CA ALA A 4 14.14 12.81 6.08
C ALA A 4 13.37 13.61 5.02
N ALA A 5 12.68 12.92 4.14
CA ALA A 5 11.90 13.54 3.08
C ALA A 5 10.49 12.95 3.05
N LEU A 6 9.52 13.82 2.85
CA LEU A 6 8.11 13.45 2.68
C LEU A 6 7.61 14.07 1.38
N VAL A 7 7.09 13.23 0.49
CA VAL A 7 6.48 13.67 -0.76
C VAL A 7 5.00 13.29 -0.74
N ILE A 8 4.14 14.26 -0.97
CA ILE A 8 2.69 14.06 -1.12
C ILE A 8 2.31 14.47 -2.53
N ASN A 9 1.66 13.57 -3.26
CA ASN A 9 1.20 13.81 -4.61
C ASN A 9 -0.25 13.30 -4.74
N GLY A 10 -1.21 14.23 -4.66
CA GLY A 10 -2.62 13.86 -4.63
C GLY A 10 -2.94 13.00 -3.42
N ASN A 11 -3.42 11.80 -3.68
CA ASN A 11 -3.78 10.81 -2.65
C ASN A 11 -2.64 9.86 -2.32
N THR A 12 -1.42 10.16 -2.71
CA THR A 12 -0.27 9.29 -2.54
C THR A 12 0.78 9.97 -1.68
N LEU A 13 1.38 9.20 -0.77
CA LEU A 13 2.40 9.67 0.16
C LEU A 13 3.61 8.76 0.08
N THR A 14 4.80 9.35 0.07
CA THR A 14 6.07 8.63 0.22
C THR A 14 6.93 9.35 1.23
N ALA A 15 7.32 8.65 2.30
CA ALA A 15 8.24 9.15 3.31
C ALA A 15 9.51 8.30 3.30
N LYS A 16 10.67 8.97 3.26
CA LYS A 16 11.98 8.33 3.33
C LYS A 16 12.72 8.86 4.53
N ILE A 17 13.07 7.97 5.45
CA ILE A 17 13.66 8.32 6.73
C ILE A 17 15.05 7.66 6.82
N PRO A 18 16.14 8.45 6.94
CA PRO A 18 17.47 7.90 7.11
C PRO A 18 17.56 7.11 8.42
N VAL A 19 18.08 5.90 8.34
CA VAL A 19 18.23 4.99 9.48
C VAL A 19 19.51 4.19 9.33
N VAL A 20 19.96 3.59 10.43
CA VAL A 20 21.04 2.61 10.40
C VAL A 20 20.42 1.24 10.62
N ILE A 21 20.55 0.35 9.63
CA ILE A 21 20.07 -1.02 9.71
C ILE A 21 21.26 -1.95 9.66
N ASN A 22 21.45 -2.72 10.73
CA ASN A 22 22.58 -3.66 10.84
C ASN A 22 23.93 -2.99 10.54
N GLY A 23 24.14 -1.76 11.04
CA GLY A 23 25.37 -1.02 10.89
C GLY A 23 25.57 -0.32 9.56
N VAL A 24 24.57 -0.33 8.67
CA VAL A 24 24.64 0.28 7.34
C VAL A 24 23.61 1.40 7.22
N ASN A 25 24.03 2.53 6.64
CA ASN A 25 23.12 3.63 6.35
C ASN A 25 22.11 3.21 5.29
N ARG A 26 20.82 3.31 5.62
CA ARG A 26 19.71 2.92 4.78
C ARG A 26 18.61 3.97 4.85
N GLU A 27 17.54 3.73 4.10
CA GLU A 27 16.31 4.50 4.21
C GLU A 27 15.18 3.56 4.63
N PHE A 28 14.45 3.94 5.67
CA PHE A 28 13.16 3.34 6.01
C PHE A 28 12.10 4.08 5.20
N ILE A 29 11.30 3.36 4.44
CA ILE A 29 10.37 3.95 3.48
C ILE A 29 8.94 3.56 3.87
N ILE A 30 8.09 4.56 3.99
CA ILE A 30 6.66 4.43 4.23
C ILE A 30 5.94 4.99 3.01
N GLN A 31 5.05 4.21 2.42
CA GLN A 31 4.25 4.65 1.28
C GLN A 31 2.80 4.33 1.53
N ALA A 32 1.91 5.19 1.09
CA ALA A 32 0.48 5.01 1.25
C ALA A 32 -0.27 5.67 0.10
N SER A 33 -1.45 5.15 -0.21
CA SER A 33 -2.31 5.75 -1.21
C SER A 33 -3.77 5.38 -0.97
N GLN A 34 -4.64 6.27 -1.40
CA GLN A 34 -6.07 6.01 -1.50
C GLN A 34 -6.41 5.72 -2.96
N ILE A 35 -7.22 4.70 -3.18
CA ILE A 35 -7.61 4.25 -4.52
C ILE A 35 -9.13 4.24 -4.63
N SER A 36 -9.63 4.74 -5.78
CA SER A 36 -11.02 4.62 -6.16
C SER A 36 -11.09 4.00 -7.55
N SER A 37 -11.79 2.88 -7.66
CA SER A 37 -11.84 2.10 -8.90
C SER A 37 -12.99 1.12 -8.86
N SER A 38 -13.49 0.73 -10.02
CA SER A 38 -14.49 -0.33 -10.15
C SER A 38 -13.86 -1.73 -10.26
N ALA A 39 -12.53 -1.82 -10.31
CA ALA A 39 -11.84 -3.10 -10.42
C ALA A 39 -11.97 -3.92 -9.14
N SER A 40 -12.03 -5.23 -9.27
CA SER A 40 -12.07 -6.18 -8.15
C SER A 40 -10.70 -6.78 -7.83
N ASN A 41 -9.73 -6.57 -8.70
CA ASN A 41 -8.33 -6.99 -8.52
C ASN A 41 -7.42 -6.12 -9.36
N GLY A 42 -6.13 -6.24 -9.14
CA GLY A 42 -5.16 -5.52 -9.94
C GLY A 42 -3.77 -5.54 -9.32
N VAL A 43 -2.96 -4.62 -9.77
CA VAL A 43 -1.59 -4.41 -9.30
C VAL A 43 -1.44 -2.95 -8.93
N ILE A 44 -0.88 -2.67 -7.75
CA ILE A 44 -0.40 -1.32 -7.44
C ILE A 44 1.09 -1.24 -7.72
N THR A 45 1.51 -0.09 -8.22
CA THR A 45 2.94 0.24 -8.37
C THR A 45 3.30 1.21 -7.26
N PHE A 46 4.34 0.89 -6.49
CA PHE A 46 4.79 1.80 -5.43
C PHE A 46 5.32 3.10 -6.04
N PRO A 47 5.00 4.26 -5.46
CA PRO A 47 5.54 5.55 -5.93
C PRO A 47 7.07 5.56 -5.98
N SER A 48 7.71 4.86 -5.06
CA SER A 48 9.17 4.68 -5.02
C SER A 48 9.46 3.20 -4.79
N ALA A 49 10.36 2.63 -5.57
CA ALA A 49 10.77 1.25 -5.36
C ALA A 49 11.48 1.10 -4.00
N PHE A 50 11.19 0.01 -3.29
CA PHE A 50 11.97 -0.35 -2.11
C PHE A 50 13.32 -0.91 -2.58
N PRO A 51 14.46 -0.33 -2.17
CA PRO A 51 15.77 -0.82 -2.62
C PRO A 51 16.05 -2.27 -2.25
N ASN A 52 15.54 -2.72 -1.10
CA ASN A 52 15.81 -4.07 -0.60
C ASN A 52 14.55 -4.92 -0.51
N ALA A 53 13.52 -4.45 0.21
CA ALA A 53 12.32 -5.25 0.39
C ALA A 53 11.12 -4.41 0.85
N CYS A 54 9.92 -4.78 0.41
CA CYS A 54 8.67 -4.43 1.06
C CYS A 54 8.46 -5.42 2.19
N ILE A 55 8.49 -4.95 3.44
CA ILE A 55 8.37 -5.80 4.62
C ILE A 55 6.92 -6.11 4.94
N ALA A 56 6.05 -5.12 4.81
CA ALA A 56 4.64 -5.29 5.11
C ALA A 56 3.81 -4.34 4.26
N ILE A 57 2.61 -4.79 3.92
CA ILE A 57 1.64 -3.98 3.21
C ILE A 57 0.26 -4.31 3.73
N PHE A 58 -0.52 -3.29 4.03
CA PHE A 58 -1.85 -3.39 4.59
C PHE A 58 -2.84 -2.65 3.70
N ALA A 59 -4.06 -3.15 3.66
CA ALA A 59 -5.15 -2.50 2.95
C ALA A 59 -6.37 -2.41 3.84
N HIS A 60 -7.18 -1.40 3.61
CA HIS A 60 -8.41 -1.16 4.37
C HIS A 60 -9.48 -0.59 3.44
N ASP A 61 -10.71 -1.08 3.60
CA ASP A 61 -11.89 -0.52 2.94
C ASP A 61 -12.12 0.90 3.47
N PHE A 62 -12.32 1.83 2.59
CA PHE A 62 -12.46 3.25 2.89
C PHE A 62 -13.77 3.83 2.32
N ALA A 63 -14.69 2.97 1.94
CA ALA A 63 -15.95 3.39 1.35
C ALA A 63 -16.88 4.06 2.36
N THR A 64 -17.98 4.60 1.86
CA THR A 64 -19.00 5.24 2.69
C THR A 64 -19.62 4.25 3.67
N ALA A 65 -20.22 4.77 4.75
CA ALA A 65 -20.88 3.95 5.76
C ALA A 65 -21.92 3.02 5.11
N SER A 66 -21.70 1.72 5.26
CA SER A 66 -22.53 0.66 4.67
C SER A 66 -22.32 -0.62 5.45
N THR A 67 -23.29 -1.51 5.37
CA THR A 67 -23.12 -2.89 5.86
C THR A 67 -22.46 -3.80 4.82
N ASP A 68 -22.28 -3.31 3.61
CA ASP A 68 -21.64 -4.05 2.53
C ASP A 68 -20.13 -3.81 2.57
N LEU A 69 -19.48 -4.49 3.50
CA LEU A 69 -18.06 -4.32 3.77
C LEU A 69 -17.21 -5.14 2.80
N SER A 70 -16.07 -4.59 2.44
CA SER A 70 -15.08 -5.26 1.59
C SER A 70 -13.80 -5.52 2.35
N ASN A 71 -13.16 -6.64 2.02
CA ASN A 71 -11.81 -6.94 2.44
C ASN A 71 -10.88 -6.80 1.23
N VAL A 72 -9.77 -6.13 1.41
CA VAL A 72 -8.73 -6.04 0.38
C VAL A 72 -7.48 -6.71 0.91
N ARG A 73 -6.93 -7.65 0.16
CA ARG A 73 -5.69 -8.31 0.55
C ARG A 73 -4.67 -8.19 -0.56
N PHE A 74 -3.44 -8.02 -0.15
CA PHE A 74 -2.29 -8.07 -1.05
C PHE A 74 -1.68 -9.46 -1.08
N TYR A 75 -1.08 -9.77 -2.21
CA TYR A 75 -0.30 -10.99 -2.38
C TYR A 75 0.86 -10.72 -3.33
N MET A 76 1.90 -11.53 -3.21
CA MET A 76 3.11 -11.42 -4.04
C MET A 76 3.72 -10.02 -4.05
N PRO A 77 3.96 -9.37 -2.88
CA PRO A 77 4.60 -8.06 -2.87
C PRO A 77 6.06 -8.17 -3.32
N GLY A 78 6.41 -7.33 -4.28
CA GLY A 78 7.78 -7.16 -4.72
C GLY A 78 8.35 -5.82 -4.24
N ARG A 79 9.49 -5.44 -4.78
CA ARG A 79 10.11 -4.14 -4.43
C ARG A 79 9.44 -2.97 -5.13
N THR A 80 8.79 -3.20 -6.26
CA THR A 80 8.22 -2.14 -7.10
C THR A 80 6.69 -2.17 -7.14
N SER A 81 6.06 -3.31 -6.83
CA SER A 81 4.63 -3.49 -6.99
C SER A 81 4.10 -4.59 -6.09
N ALA A 82 2.78 -4.63 -5.94
CA ALA A 82 2.08 -5.71 -5.26
C ALA A 82 0.74 -5.95 -5.94
N SER A 83 0.35 -7.21 -6.00
CA SER A 83 -0.97 -7.61 -6.50
C SER A 83 -2.00 -7.55 -5.39
N TRP A 84 -3.24 -7.22 -5.74
CA TRP A 84 -4.33 -7.14 -4.76
C TRP A 84 -5.61 -7.74 -5.31
N ILE A 85 -6.49 -8.12 -4.39
CA ILE A 85 -7.83 -8.62 -4.70
C ILE A 85 -8.81 -8.14 -3.65
N GLY A 86 -10.00 -7.72 -4.08
CA GLY A 86 -11.10 -7.33 -3.22
C GLY A 86 -12.09 -8.46 -3.05
N GLN A 87 -12.72 -8.52 -1.89
CA GLN A 87 -13.69 -9.54 -1.53
C GLN A 87 -14.85 -8.90 -0.78
N ASN A 88 -16.07 -9.26 -1.15
CA ASN A 88 -17.25 -8.89 -0.37
C ASN A 88 -17.32 -9.78 0.87
N MET A 89 -17.36 -9.17 2.06
CA MET A 89 -17.32 -9.90 3.32
C MET A 89 -18.62 -10.67 3.60
N SER A 90 -19.74 -10.24 3.03
CA SER A 90 -21.02 -10.92 3.24
C SER A 90 -21.15 -12.18 2.40
N THR A 91 -20.66 -12.15 1.16
CA THR A 91 -20.80 -13.25 0.20
C THR A 91 -19.56 -14.11 0.08
N GLY A 92 -18.40 -13.57 0.43
CA GLY A 92 -17.10 -14.22 0.22
C GLY A 92 -16.61 -14.18 -1.23
N SER A 93 -17.36 -13.56 -2.13
CA SER A 93 -17.01 -13.49 -3.55
C SER A 93 -16.09 -12.31 -3.85
N GLU A 94 -15.30 -12.45 -4.91
CA GLU A 94 -14.49 -11.34 -5.41
C GLU A 94 -15.40 -10.18 -5.81
N SER A 95 -15.08 -8.98 -5.36
CA SER A 95 -15.80 -7.77 -5.72
C SER A 95 -14.93 -6.54 -5.56
N SER A 96 -15.34 -5.45 -6.22
CA SER A 96 -14.64 -4.17 -6.10
C SER A 96 -14.88 -3.57 -4.71
N PRO A 97 -13.81 -3.15 -4.01
CA PRO A 97 -13.96 -2.38 -2.78
C PRO A 97 -14.34 -0.92 -3.03
N VAL A 98 -14.37 -0.47 -4.28
CA VAL A 98 -14.68 0.88 -4.76
C VAL A 98 -13.66 1.89 -4.29
N THR A 99 -13.67 2.28 -3.00
CA THR A 99 -12.66 3.18 -2.42
C THR A 99 -11.97 2.45 -1.27
N TRP A 100 -10.65 2.40 -1.33
CA TRP A 100 -9.85 1.72 -0.33
C TRP A 100 -8.47 2.39 -0.23
N CYS A 101 -7.73 2.07 0.80
CA CYS A 101 -6.38 2.60 0.99
C CYS A 101 -5.40 1.49 1.31
N TRP A 102 -4.14 1.77 1.08
CA TRP A 102 -3.06 0.86 1.45
C TRP A 102 -1.89 1.60 2.09
N LEU A 103 -1.15 0.87 2.88
CA LEU A 103 0.07 1.34 3.54
C LEU A 103 1.14 0.27 3.38
N ALA A 104 2.29 0.65 2.85
CA ALA A 104 3.43 -0.24 2.68
C ALA A 104 4.65 0.31 3.40
N ILE A 105 5.41 -0.57 4.04
CA ILE A 105 6.66 -0.23 4.71
C ILE A 105 7.77 -1.15 4.26
N GLY A 106 8.98 -0.60 4.20
CA GLY A 106 10.13 -1.37 3.75
C GLY A 106 11.42 -0.55 3.75
N TRP A 107 12.38 -1.04 3.05
CA TRP A 107 13.71 -0.43 3.01
C TRP A 107 14.53 -0.83 1.78
#